data_acb3adfef06a304c23deb4b963f49475
#
_entry.id   acb3adfef06a304c23deb4b963f49475
#
_cell.length_a   1.000
_cell.length_b   1.000
_cell.length_c   1.000
_cell.angle_alpha   90.00
_cell.angle_beta   90.00
_cell.angle_gamma   90.00
#
_symmetry.space_group_name_H-M   'P 1'
#
loop_
_entity.id
_entity.type
_entity.pdbx_description
1 polymer ?
#
loop_
_entity_poly.entity_id
_entity_poly.type
_entity_poly.pdbx_seq_one_letter_code
_entity_poly.pdbx_strand_id
1 'polypeptide(L)'
;MKITKRLLLTLCTGVTACAAPPAGPDAGFTPISPQKAKEMMDAGQELLILDVREQDEYDSGHIPGAKLLPLSTIRPASAAQTIPDKNQTVLVYCHSGRRSRKACLLLSKLGYTHICDLGGILDWPYEKE
;
A
#
# COMPACT_ATOMS: atom_id res chain seq x y z
N MET A 1 -8.10 -12.21 40.17
CA MET A 1 -7.94 -12.05 39.59
C MET A 1 -7.67 -11.74 38.59
N LYS A 2 -7.57 -11.81 38.57
CA LYS A 2 -7.29 -11.64 37.63
C LYS A 2 -7.09 -11.03 36.68
N ILE A 3 -7.08 -10.87 36.74
CA ILE A 3 -6.93 -10.32 35.93
C ILE A 3 -6.46 -9.89 35.17
N THR A 4 -6.36 -9.93 35.14
CA THR A 4 -5.95 -9.48 34.43
C THR A 4 -5.64 -9.05 33.52
N LYS A 5 -5.70 -9.06 33.48
CA LYS A 5 -5.45 -8.63 32.66
C LYS A 5 -5.24 -8.10 31.78
N ARG A 6 -5.31 -8.00 31.84
CA ARG A 6 -5.12 -7.43 31.00
C ARG A 6 -4.74 -6.94 30.26
N LEU A 7 -4.67 -6.93 30.30
CA LEU A 7 -4.31 -6.42 29.56
C LEU A 7 -3.97 -6.13 28.74
N LEU A 8 -3.98 -6.23 28.71
CA LEU A 8 -3.73 -5.84 27.90
C LEU A 8 -3.54 -5.41 27.08
N LEU A 9 -3.58 -5.46 27.19
CA LEU A 9 -3.48 -4.91 26.38
C LEU A 9 -3.12 -4.49 25.66
N THR A 10 -3.07 -4.59 25.78
CA THR A 10 -2.83 -4.02 25.03
C THR A 10 -2.62 -3.64 24.24
N LEU A 11 -2.62 -3.80 24.34
CA LEU A 11 -2.54 -3.26 23.50
C LEU A 11 -2.33 -2.89 22.72
N CYS A 12 -2.42 -3.08 22.81
CA CYS A 12 -2.33 -2.49 21.91
C CYS A 12 -1.95 -2.03 21.28
N THR A 13 -1.79 -2.15 21.32
CA THR A 13 -1.46 -1.49 20.54
C THR A 13 -1.19 -1.08 19.81
N GLY A 14 -1.15 -1.17 19.83
CA GLY A 14 -0.91 -0.69 19.00
C GLY A 14 -0.86 -0.42 18.30
N VAL A 15 -1.03 -0.81 18.17
CA VAL A 15 -0.98 -0.42 17.29
C VAL A 15 -0.99 0.36 16.69
N THR A 16 -1.11 0.36 16.74
CA THR A 16 -1.14 1.22 16.24
C THR A 16 -0.62 1.93 15.73
N ALA A 17 -0.37 1.78 15.94
CA ALA A 17 0.21 2.58 15.54
C ALA A 17 0.71 2.73 14.44
N CYS A 18 0.86 2.20 14.02
CA CYS A 18 1.33 2.50 12.97
C CYS A 18 0.63 3.33 12.38
N ALA A 19 0.04 3.76 13.01
CA ALA A 19 -0.62 4.63 12.43
C ALA A 19 0.08 5.36 11.55
N ALA A 20 -0.26 5.36 10.50
CA ALA A 20 0.34 6.11 9.54
C ALA A 20 0.11 7.52 9.81
N PRO A 21 1.03 8.33 9.50
CA PRO A 21 0.83 9.72 9.57
C PRO A 21 -0.28 10.10 8.64
N PRO A 22 -1.05 11.03 8.96
CA PRO A 22 -2.10 11.45 8.09
C PRO A 22 -1.55 11.97 6.81
N ALA A 23 -2.17 11.62 5.77
CA ALA A 23 -1.89 12.22 4.50
C ALA A 23 -2.38 13.61 4.50
N GLY A 24 -2.10 14.32 3.50
CA GLY A 24 -2.71 15.59 3.30
C GLY A 24 -4.20 15.41 3.36
N PRO A 25 -4.91 16.32 3.94
CA PRO A 25 -6.33 16.13 4.19
C PRO A 25 -7.15 15.83 2.97
N ASP A 26 -6.73 16.28 1.83
CA ASP A 26 -7.52 16.10 0.62
C ASP A 26 -7.17 14.85 -0.15
N ALA A 27 -6.07 14.22 0.18
CA ALA A 27 -5.55 13.17 -0.66
C ALA A 27 -6.17 11.82 -0.37
N GLY A 28 -6.42 11.51 0.90
CA GLY A 28 -6.91 10.19 1.26
C GLY A 28 -5.85 9.11 1.15
N PHE A 29 -4.59 9.47 0.99
CA PHE A 29 -3.49 8.53 0.95
C PHE A 29 -2.23 9.18 1.52
N THR A 30 -1.24 8.37 1.83
CA THR A 30 0.00 8.82 2.46
C THR A 30 1.18 8.52 1.58
N PRO A 31 2.05 9.49 1.30
CA PRO A 31 3.30 9.17 0.60
C PRO A 31 4.21 8.36 1.51
N ILE A 32 4.99 7.47 0.90
CA ILE A 32 5.90 6.63 1.65
C ILE A 32 7.20 6.50 0.87
N SER A 33 8.34 6.52 1.57
CA SER A 33 9.63 6.37 0.91
C SER A 33 9.93 4.92 0.60
N PRO A 34 10.82 4.65 -0.37
CA PRO A 34 11.26 3.27 -0.62
C PRO A 34 11.86 2.61 0.61
N GLN A 35 12.60 3.37 1.41
CA GLN A 35 13.23 2.85 2.62
C GLN A 35 12.18 2.41 3.63
N LYS A 36 11.17 3.24 3.82
CA LYS A 36 10.10 2.91 4.76
C LYS A 36 9.30 1.71 4.27
N ALA A 37 9.02 1.66 2.99
CA ALA A 37 8.31 0.52 2.40
C ALA A 37 9.11 -0.77 2.62
N LYS A 38 10.42 -0.71 2.40
CA LYS A 38 11.28 -1.88 2.59
C LYS A 38 11.27 -2.33 4.04
N GLU A 39 11.32 -1.38 4.98
CA GLU A 39 11.22 -1.71 6.41
C GLU A 39 9.93 -2.46 6.72
N MET A 40 8.82 -1.98 6.19
CA MET A 40 7.53 -2.62 6.43
C MET A 40 7.47 -4.02 5.86
N MET A 41 8.01 -4.20 4.65
CA MET A 41 8.08 -5.51 4.01
C MET A 41 8.94 -6.47 4.82
N ASP A 42 10.11 -6.02 5.24
CA ASP A 42 11.06 -6.84 5.98
C ASP A 42 10.55 -7.19 7.38
N ALA A 43 9.73 -6.32 7.94
CA ALA A 43 9.12 -6.56 9.25
C ALA A 43 7.98 -7.59 9.19
N GLY A 44 7.63 -8.03 8.00
CA GLY A 44 6.57 -9.02 7.84
C GLY A 44 5.18 -8.47 8.03
N GLN A 45 5.00 -7.16 7.89
CA GLN A 45 3.66 -6.58 8.01
C GLN A 45 2.76 -7.08 6.89
N GLU A 46 1.50 -7.26 7.23
CA GLU A 46 0.53 -7.64 6.22
C GLU A 46 0.22 -6.45 5.34
N LEU A 47 0.75 -6.47 4.14
CA LEU A 47 0.48 -5.40 3.20
C LEU A 47 0.45 -5.97 1.79
N LEU A 48 -0.14 -5.20 0.90
CA LEU A 48 -0.27 -5.58 -0.49
C LEU A 48 0.47 -4.54 -1.32
N ILE A 49 1.35 -5.01 -2.19
CA ILE A 49 2.09 -4.10 -3.07
C ILE A 49 1.38 -4.13 -4.42
N LEU A 50 1.01 -2.96 -4.90
CA LEU A 50 0.21 -2.84 -6.12
C LEU A 50 0.97 -2.09 -7.20
N ASP A 51 1.18 -2.78 -8.32
CA ASP A 51 1.81 -2.19 -9.50
C ASP A 51 0.70 -1.73 -10.45
N VAL A 52 0.66 -0.43 -10.72
CA VAL A 52 -0.41 0.12 -11.58
C VAL A 52 0.11 0.46 -12.97
N ARG A 53 1.27 -0.13 -13.34
CA ARG A 53 1.81 0.00 -14.69
C ARG A 53 1.11 -0.97 -15.63
N GLU A 54 1.62 -1.08 -16.85
CA GLU A 54 1.06 -2.02 -17.82
C GLU A 54 1.70 -3.40 -17.67
N GLN A 55 1.08 -4.39 -18.29
CA GLN A 55 1.54 -5.78 -18.20
C GLN A 55 2.98 -5.96 -18.65
N ASP A 56 3.36 -5.34 -19.77
CA ASP A 56 4.72 -5.46 -20.29
C ASP A 56 5.75 -4.84 -19.36
N GLU A 57 5.40 -3.75 -18.69
CA GLU A 57 6.28 -3.14 -17.70
C GLU A 57 6.46 -4.07 -16.50
N TYR A 58 5.35 -4.65 -16.05
CA TYR A 58 5.38 -5.60 -14.93
C TYR A 58 6.26 -6.81 -15.27
N ASP A 59 6.11 -7.32 -16.48
CA ASP A 59 6.85 -8.50 -16.92
C ASP A 59 8.35 -8.23 -17.04
N SER A 60 8.75 -7.01 -17.31
CA SER A 60 10.17 -6.71 -17.42
C SER A 60 10.85 -6.45 -16.09
N GLY A 61 10.10 -6.47 -15.01
CA GLY A 61 10.65 -6.32 -13.65
C GLY A 61 9.69 -5.59 -12.76
N HIS A 62 9.47 -6.11 -11.57
CA HIS A 62 8.57 -5.51 -10.60
C HIS A 62 9.07 -5.74 -9.18
N ILE A 63 8.52 -5.02 -8.24
CA ILE A 63 8.88 -5.20 -6.83
C ILE A 63 8.40 -6.58 -6.38
N PRO A 64 9.24 -7.36 -5.68
CA PRO A 64 8.86 -8.72 -5.30
C PRO A 64 7.53 -8.77 -4.57
N GLY A 65 6.67 -9.67 -5.01
CA GLY A 65 5.36 -9.85 -4.40
C GLY A 65 4.29 -8.91 -4.88
N ALA A 66 4.60 -7.99 -5.78
CA ALA A 66 3.62 -7.02 -6.27
C ALA A 66 2.55 -7.69 -7.13
N LYS A 67 1.33 -7.21 -6.98
CA LYS A 67 0.22 -7.60 -7.84
C LYS A 67 0.00 -6.50 -8.87
N LEU A 68 -0.39 -6.91 -10.06
CA LEU A 68 -0.61 -5.97 -11.15
C LEU A 68 -2.08 -5.57 -11.24
N LEU A 69 -2.33 -4.27 -11.29
CA LEU A 69 -3.65 -3.73 -11.59
C LEU A 69 -3.45 -2.42 -12.33
N PRO A 70 -3.37 -2.46 -13.66
CA PRO A 70 -3.08 -1.26 -14.43
C PRO A 70 -4.06 -0.13 -14.14
N LEU A 71 -3.54 1.09 -14.10
CA LEU A 71 -4.33 2.27 -13.76
C LEU A 71 -5.64 2.34 -14.55
N SER A 72 -5.57 2.10 -15.85
CA SER A 72 -6.74 2.21 -16.72
C SER A 72 -7.82 1.18 -16.43
N THR A 73 -7.49 0.14 -15.67
CA THR A 73 -8.44 -0.92 -15.35
C THR A 73 -9.00 -0.83 -13.93
N ILE A 74 -8.63 0.20 -13.19
CA ILE A 74 -9.10 0.32 -11.80
C ILE A 74 -10.57 0.73 -11.79
N ARG A 75 -11.41 -0.16 -11.28
CA ARG A 75 -12.84 0.02 -11.14
C ARG A 75 -13.25 -0.66 -9.84
N PRO A 76 -14.47 -0.40 -9.35
CA PRO A 76 -14.89 -1.07 -8.11
C PRO A 76 -14.74 -2.59 -8.15
N ALA A 77 -15.09 -3.22 -9.27
CA ALA A 77 -15.01 -4.68 -9.36
C ALA A 77 -13.59 -5.19 -9.40
N SER A 78 -12.71 -4.57 -10.23
CA SER A 78 -11.35 -5.03 -10.34
C SER A 78 -10.56 -4.74 -9.08
N ALA A 79 -10.82 -3.61 -8.45
CA ALA A 79 -10.17 -3.29 -7.18
C ALA A 79 -10.58 -4.30 -6.11
N ALA A 80 -11.86 -4.64 -6.05
CA ALA A 80 -12.34 -5.60 -5.05
C ALA A 80 -11.73 -6.99 -5.26
N GLN A 81 -11.48 -7.38 -6.50
CA GLN A 81 -10.85 -8.66 -6.79
C GLN A 81 -9.39 -8.67 -6.37
N THR A 82 -8.69 -7.57 -6.61
CA THR A 82 -7.25 -7.48 -6.31
C THR A 82 -7.02 -7.16 -4.84
N ILE A 83 -7.83 -6.30 -4.27
CA ILE A 83 -7.73 -5.85 -2.88
C ILE A 83 -9.07 -6.05 -2.21
N PRO A 84 -9.34 -7.27 -1.73
CA PRO A 84 -10.67 -7.58 -1.16
C PRO A 84 -10.98 -6.83 0.12
N ASP A 85 -9.96 -6.50 0.91
CA ASP A 85 -10.16 -5.86 2.20
C ASP A 85 -9.91 -4.36 2.09
N LYS A 86 -10.95 -3.57 2.31
CA LYS A 86 -10.85 -2.11 2.23
C LYS A 86 -9.93 -1.50 3.27
N ASN A 87 -9.61 -2.24 4.32
CA ASN A 87 -8.71 -1.79 5.37
C ASN A 87 -7.30 -2.32 5.21
N GLN A 88 -7.04 -3.05 4.15
CA GLN A 88 -5.71 -3.57 3.85
C GLN A 88 -4.75 -2.41 3.59
N THR A 89 -3.54 -2.51 4.13
CA THR A 89 -2.49 -1.56 3.78
C THR A 89 -2.00 -1.88 2.38
N VAL A 90 -2.04 -0.90 1.49
CA VAL A 90 -1.66 -1.08 0.10
C VAL A 90 -0.58 -0.07 -0.26
N LEU A 91 0.54 -0.58 -0.77
CA LEU A 91 1.63 0.26 -1.27
C LEU A 91 1.51 0.29 -2.79
N VAL A 92 1.25 1.46 -3.34
CA VAL A 92 0.97 1.63 -4.77
C VAL A 92 2.16 2.28 -5.45
N TYR A 93 2.60 1.71 -6.56
CA TYR A 93 3.70 2.30 -7.31
C TYR A 93 3.48 2.18 -8.82
N CYS A 94 4.21 3.01 -9.56
CA CYS A 94 4.24 2.92 -11.01
C CYS A 94 5.66 3.11 -11.50
N HIS A 95 5.88 3.67 -12.67
CA HIS A 95 7.23 3.88 -13.20
C HIS A 95 7.89 5.10 -12.56
N SER A 96 7.26 6.26 -12.65
CA SER A 96 7.84 7.53 -12.20
C SER A 96 7.05 8.23 -11.09
N GLY A 97 5.90 7.68 -10.69
CA GLY A 97 5.08 8.25 -9.62
C GLY A 97 3.83 8.95 -10.08
N ARG A 98 3.66 9.16 -11.37
CA ARG A 98 2.52 9.89 -11.89
C ARG A 98 1.24 9.08 -11.88
N ARG A 99 1.32 7.85 -12.38
CA ARG A 99 0.19 6.93 -12.40
C ARG A 99 -0.18 6.46 -11.00
N SER A 100 0.82 6.26 -10.14
CA SER A 100 0.55 5.81 -8.77
C SER A 100 -0.26 6.84 -8.01
N ARG A 101 0.05 8.12 -8.21
CA ARG A 101 -0.71 9.18 -7.56
C ARG A 101 -2.18 9.14 -7.97
N LYS A 102 -2.43 8.98 -9.27
CA LYS A 102 -3.81 8.89 -9.77
C LYS A 102 -4.51 7.65 -9.24
N ALA A 103 -3.80 6.53 -9.19
CA ALA A 103 -4.35 5.29 -8.67
C ALA A 103 -4.71 5.42 -7.19
N CYS A 104 -3.84 6.08 -6.42
CA CYS A 104 -4.11 6.29 -4.99
C CYS A 104 -5.37 7.11 -4.79
N LEU A 105 -5.56 8.15 -5.60
CA LEU A 105 -6.77 8.95 -5.51
C LEU A 105 -8.02 8.14 -5.84
N LEU A 106 -7.94 7.32 -6.88
CA LEU A 106 -9.06 6.46 -7.27
C LEU A 106 -9.39 5.46 -6.17
N LEU A 107 -8.39 4.79 -5.63
CA LEU A 107 -8.60 3.79 -4.60
C LEU A 107 -9.17 4.42 -3.33
N SER A 108 -8.71 5.61 -2.99
CA SER A 108 -9.25 6.34 -1.87
C SER A 108 -10.73 6.61 -2.05
N LYS A 109 -11.11 7.03 -3.24
CA LYS A 109 -12.52 7.29 -3.55
C LYS A 109 -13.36 6.03 -3.52
N LEU A 110 -12.75 4.89 -3.79
CA LEU A 110 -13.46 3.61 -3.73
C LEU A 110 -13.60 3.08 -2.30
N GLY A 111 -13.06 3.80 -1.31
CA GLY A 111 -13.25 3.44 0.09
C GLY A 111 -12.08 2.72 0.75
N TYR A 112 -10.96 2.60 0.06
CA TYR A 112 -9.76 2.01 0.66
C TYR A 112 -9.14 3.00 1.63
N THR A 113 -8.89 2.56 2.86
CA THR A 113 -8.55 3.47 3.95
C THR A 113 -7.06 3.56 4.26
N HIS A 114 -6.25 2.62 3.77
CA HIS A 114 -4.82 2.60 4.09
C HIS A 114 -3.99 2.52 2.82
N ILE A 115 -4.08 3.57 2.02
CA ILE A 115 -3.36 3.63 0.75
C ILE A 115 -2.09 4.44 0.92
N CYS A 116 -0.96 3.87 0.50
CA CYS A 116 0.33 4.54 0.54
C CYS A 116 0.88 4.67 -0.87
N ASP A 117 1.31 5.87 -1.22
CA ASP A 117 1.90 6.13 -2.53
C ASP A 117 3.40 5.93 -2.44
N LEU A 118 3.89 4.85 -2.99
CA LEU A 118 5.31 4.52 -3.01
C LEU A 118 6.06 5.28 -4.11
N GLY A 119 5.32 5.76 -5.10
CA GLY A 119 5.93 6.55 -6.17
C GLY A 119 6.37 5.69 -7.33
N GLY A 120 7.59 5.91 -7.81
CA GLY A 120 8.08 5.23 -9.01
C GLY A 120 9.10 4.16 -8.72
N ILE A 121 9.04 3.09 -9.50
CA ILE A 121 10.04 2.03 -9.42
C ILE A 121 11.43 2.55 -9.77
N LEU A 122 11.51 3.67 -10.46
CA LEU A 122 12.79 4.31 -10.76
C LEU A 122 13.57 4.66 -9.50
N ASP A 123 12.85 4.95 -8.41
CA ASP A 123 13.46 5.31 -7.14
C ASP A 123 13.63 4.11 -6.20
N TRP A 124 13.27 2.91 -6.66
CA TRP A 124 13.37 1.70 -5.84
C TRP A 124 14.77 1.13 -5.94
N PRO A 125 15.58 1.23 -4.87
CA PRO A 125 16.99 0.80 -4.94
C PRO A 125 17.20 -0.65 -4.58
N TYR A 126 16.14 -1.38 -4.30
CA TYR A 126 16.25 -2.76 -3.84
C TYR A 126 15.96 -3.72 -4.98
N GLU A 127 15.96 -5.02 -4.69
CA GLU A 127 15.82 -6.00 -5.74
C GLU A 127 14.43 -6.02 -6.36
N LYS A 128 14.37 -6.52 -7.57
CA LYS A 128 13.15 -6.68 -8.36
C LYS A 128 13.08 -8.10 -8.86
N GLU A 129 11.90 -8.56 -9.15
CA GLU A 129 11.78 -9.89 -9.75
C GLU A 129 11.10 -9.87 -11.11
#